data_bd0b8db10c9bf7ed200911cf4c1629dd
#
_entry.id   bd0b8db10c9bf7ed200911cf4c1629dd
#
_cell.length_a   1.000
_cell.length_b   1.000
_cell.length_c   1.000
_cell.angle_alpha   90.00
_cell.angle_beta   90.00
_cell.angle_gamma   90.00
#
_symmetry.space_group_name_H-M   'P 1'
#
loop_
_entity.id
_entity.type
_entity.pdbx_description
1 polymer ?
#
loop_
_entity_poly.entity_id
_entity_poly.type
_entity_poly.pdbx_seq_one_letter_code
_entity_poly.pdbx_strand_id
1 'polypeptide(L)'
;MFKFFLTFFKVGLFTFGGGYAMVPIMETELVKKGQLLSSEEFVDYISVAQSFPGPIAVNLSVLMGYRIHGLIGAILSLFGTVLPSFIIILFISLFYSKTRNSKILDGFFFVFIPVVPALLAFLFIYIFQNSNKKVFS
;
A
#
# COMPACT_ATOMS: atom_id res chain seq x y z
N MET A 1 -5.80 22.71 -0.90
CA MET A 1 -6.17 21.70 0.08
C MET A 1 -7.02 20.58 -0.53
N PHE A 2 -8.18 20.86 -1.12
CA PHE A 2 -9.05 19.84 -1.70
C PHE A 2 -8.38 19.05 -2.85
N LYS A 3 -7.69 19.72 -3.76
CA LYS A 3 -6.92 19.06 -4.84
C LYS A 3 -5.81 18.14 -4.26
N PHE A 4 -5.15 18.59 -3.21
CA PHE A 4 -4.12 17.83 -2.52
C PHE A 4 -4.69 16.54 -1.91
N PHE A 5 -5.83 16.64 -1.20
CA PHE A 5 -6.54 15.47 -0.67
C PHE A 5 -6.95 14.51 -1.81
N LEU A 6 -7.50 15.02 -2.92
CA LEU A 6 -7.88 14.20 -4.06
C LEU A 6 -6.69 13.45 -4.70
N THR A 7 -5.52 14.05 -4.72
CA THR A 7 -4.30 13.38 -5.20
C THR A 7 -4.00 12.14 -4.37
N PHE A 8 -4.00 12.25 -3.04
CA PHE A 8 -3.76 11.10 -2.15
C PHE A 8 -4.92 10.11 -2.14
N PHE A 9 -6.14 10.57 -2.29
CA PHE A 9 -7.31 9.71 -2.45
C PHE A 9 -7.21 8.85 -3.72
N LYS A 10 -6.81 9.45 -4.83
CA LYS A 10 -6.55 8.75 -6.09
C LYS A 10 -5.42 7.74 -5.94
N VAL A 11 -4.33 8.12 -5.29
CA VAL A 11 -3.23 7.22 -4.97
C VAL A 11 -3.72 6.04 -4.15
N GLY A 12 -4.53 6.28 -3.11
CA GLY A 12 -5.13 5.23 -2.27
C GLY A 12 -6.05 4.29 -3.04
N LEU A 13 -6.83 4.80 -3.99
CA LEU A 13 -7.71 3.99 -4.85
C LEU A 13 -6.92 3.02 -5.74
N PHE A 14 -5.79 3.45 -6.27
CA PHE A 14 -4.96 2.62 -7.15
C PHE A 14 -3.96 1.72 -6.40
N THR A 15 -3.93 1.79 -5.08
CA THR A 15 -3.04 0.98 -4.23
C THR A 15 -3.59 -0.44 -4.03
N PHE A 16 -4.02 -1.10 -5.08
CA PHE A 16 -4.33 -2.52 -5.05
C PHE A 16 -3.04 -3.33 -5.28
N GLY A 17 -2.61 -4.07 -4.26
CA GLY A 17 -1.56 -5.08 -4.43
C GLY A 17 -0.20 -4.79 -3.79
N GLY A 18 -0.06 -3.80 -2.92
CA GLY A 18 1.15 -3.60 -2.12
C GLY A 18 1.78 -2.22 -2.23
N GLY A 19 2.49 -1.82 -1.17
CA GLY A 19 3.00 -0.47 -0.99
C GLY A 19 3.91 0.07 -2.09
N TYR A 20 4.64 -0.79 -2.81
CA TYR A 20 5.54 -0.36 -3.88
C TYR A 20 4.83 0.01 -5.20
N ALA A 21 3.68 -0.57 -5.50
CA ALA A 21 2.91 -0.21 -6.70
C ALA A 21 2.42 1.25 -6.69
N MET A 22 2.35 1.84 -5.52
CA MET A 22 1.93 3.22 -5.30
C MET A 22 3.04 4.24 -5.58
N VAL A 23 4.31 3.86 -5.48
CA VAL A 23 5.46 4.76 -5.64
C VAL A 23 5.46 5.45 -7.00
N PRO A 24 5.30 4.76 -8.15
CA PRO A 24 5.23 5.41 -9.46
C PRO A 24 4.03 6.36 -9.63
N ILE A 25 2.90 6.05 -8.98
CA ILE A 25 1.70 6.87 -9.02
C ILE A 25 1.93 8.16 -8.23
N MET A 26 2.51 8.05 -7.04
CA MET A 26 2.90 9.21 -6.23
C MET A 26 3.93 10.08 -6.93
N GLU A 27 4.95 9.50 -7.53
CA GLU A 27 5.96 10.24 -8.30
C GLU A 27 5.29 11.03 -9.43
N THR A 28 4.38 10.39 -10.16
CA THR A 28 3.66 11.05 -11.26
C THR A 28 2.82 12.21 -10.78
N GLU A 29 2.08 12.03 -9.69
CA GLU A 29 1.14 13.05 -9.19
C GLU A 29 1.87 14.18 -8.43
N LEU A 30 2.92 13.91 -7.67
CA LEU A 30 3.58 14.90 -6.82
C LEU A 30 4.81 15.55 -7.48
N VAL A 31 5.57 14.80 -8.27
CA VAL A 31 6.78 15.29 -8.93
C VAL A 31 6.47 15.77 -10.33
N LYS A 32 5.94 14.89 -11.21
CA LYS A 32 5.79 15.19 -12.64
C LYS A 32 4.65 16.15 -12.93
N LYS A 33 3.47 15.94 -12.33
CA LYS A 33 2.28 16.79 -12.56
C LYS A 33 2.15 17.92 -11.57
N GLY A 34 2.39 17.63 -10.29
CA GLY A 34 2.19 18.60 -9.21
C GLY A 34 3.35 19.55 -9.05
N GLN A 35 4.56 19.16 -9.46
CA GLN A 35 5.80 19.92 -9.23
C GLN A 35 5.98 20.38 -7.77
N LEU A 36 5.45 19.59 -6.83
CA LEU A 36 5.45 19.88 -5.40
C LEU A 36 6.74 19.42 -4.73
N LEU A 37 7.43 18.45 -5.35
CA LEU A 37 8.68 17.85 -4.88
C LEU A 37 9.62 17.65 -6.06
N SER A 38 10.94 17.72 -5.81
CA SER A 38 11.94 17.27 -6.77
C SER A 38 12.01 15.73 -6.81
N SER A 39 12.57 15.17 -7.89
CA SER A 39 12.80 13.72 -7.97
C SER A 39 13.78 13.23 -6.90
N GLU A 40 14.78 14.03 -6.56
CA GLU A 40 15.76 13.71 -5.50
C GLU A 40 15.09 13.65 -4.12
N GLU A 41 14.32 14.69 -3.77
CA GLU A 41 13.56 14.72 -2.52
C GLU A 41 12.61 13.53 -2.43
N PHE A 42 11.97 13.14 -3.53
CA PHE A 42 11.05 12.01 -3.56
C PHE A 42 11.75 10.70 -3.19
N VAL A 43 12.94 10.43 -3.75
CA VAL A 43 13.74 9.24 -3.45
C VAL A 43 14.21 9.23 -2.00
N ASP A 44 14.60 10.38 -1.46
CA ASP A 44 14.98 10.51 -0.05
C ASP A 44 13.82 10.16 0.88
N TYR A 45 12.62 10.65 0.59
CA TYR A 45 11.42 10.31 1.38
C TYR A 45 11.03 8.84 1.30
N ILE A 46 11.26 8.16 0.16
CA ILE A 46 11.07 6.71 0.06
C ILE A 46 12.01 5.99 1.04
N SER A 47 13.27 6.36 1.05
CA SER A 47 14.29 5.78 1.93
C SER A 47 13.93 5.95 3.41
N VAL A 48 13.48 7.14 3.78
CA VAL A 48 13.02 7.44 5.14
C VAL A 48 11.75 6.65 5.48
N ALA A 49 10.76 6.60 4.57
CA ALA A 49 9.51 5.87 4.79
C ALA A 49 9.73 4.37 5.03
N GLN A 50 10.74 3.78 4.40
CA GLN A 50 11.12 2.38 4.58
C GLN A 50 11.73 2.09 5.97
N SER A 51 12.28 3.12 6.62
CA SER A 51 12.87 2.99 7.96
C SER A 51 11.82 2.93 9.07
N PHE A 52 10.58 3.32 8.80
CA PHE A 52 9.49 3.28 9.77
C PHE A 52 8.71 1.97 9.68
N PRO A 53 8.31 1.39 10.82
CA PRO A 53 7.42 0.23 10.82
C PRO A 53 6.04 0.62 10.30
N GLY A 54 5.48 -0.19 9.40
CA GLY A 54 4.14 0.03 8.85
C GLY A 54 4.08 0.00 7.31
N PRO A 55 2.91 0.22 6.74
CA PRO A 55 2.74 0.27 5.28
C PRO A 55 3.52 1.44 4.68
N ILE A 56 4.46 1.16 3.79
CA ILE A 56 5.30 2.17 3.13
C ILE A 56 4.44 3.27 2.49
N ALA A 57 3.33 2.88 1.88
CA ALA A 57 2.36 3.77 1.28
C ALA A 57 1.86 4.87 2.23
N VAL A 58 1.48 4.47 3.44
CA VAL A 58 0.97 5.39 4.47
C VAL A 58 2.09 6.26 5.02
N ASN A 59 3.25 5.64 5.35
CA ASN A 59 4.41 6.37 5.86
C ASN A 59 4.86 7.44 4.87
N LEU A 60 4.98 7.06 3.58
CA LEU A 60 5.38 7.98 2.51
C LEU A 60 4.37 9.11 2.31
N SER A 61 3.06 8.79 2.33
CA SER A 61 1.99 9.79 2.20
C SER A 61 2.06 10.84 3.32
N VAL A 62 2.23 10.39 4.56
CA VAL A 62 2.31 11.27 5.73
C VAL A 62 3.55 12.16 5.67
N LEU A 63 4.71 11.59 5.34
CA LEU A 63 5.96 12.35 5.23
C LEU A 63 5.87 13.42 4.14
N MET A 64 5.39 13.07 2.96
CA MET A 64 5.22 14.01 1.85
C MET A 64 4.16 15.05 2.15
N GLY A 65 3.05 14.63 2.76
CA GLY A 65 2.00 15.55 3.20
C GLY A 65 2.52 16.58 4.19
N TYR A 66 3.31 16.13 5.14
CA TYR A 66 3.96 17.02 6.12
C TYR A 66 4.93 18.00 5.44
N ARG A 67 5.73 17.53 4.50
CA ARG A 67 6.69 18.36 3.77
C ARG A 67 6.00 19.47 2.97
N ILE A 68 4.85 19.18 2.36
CA ILE A 68 4.18 20.11 1.44
C ILE A 68 3.31 21.12 2.19
N HIS A 69 2.55 20.69 3.19
CA HIS A 69 1.57 21.51 3.90
C HIS A 69 1.63 21.38 5.43
N GLY A 70 2.75 20.91 5.99
CA GLY A 70 2.92 20.73 7.42
C GLY A 70 1.97 19.69 8.02
N LEU A 71 1.61 19.86 9.27
CA LEU A 71 0.76 18.92 10.02
C LEU A 71 -0.60 18.68 9.35
N ILE A 72 -1.22 19.72 8.80
CA ILE A 72 -2.49 19.62 8.08
C ILE A 72 -2.34 18.78 6.81
N GLY A 73 -1.23 18.96 6.10
CA GLY A 73 -0.89 18.14 4.92
C GLY A 73 -0.70 16.67 5.30
N ALA A 74 -0.03 16.37 6.40
CA ALA A 74 0.16 15.01 6.90
C ALA A 74 -1.18 14.32 7.22
N ILE A 75 -2.09 15.03 7.89
CA ILE A 75 -3.42 14.51 8.23
C ILE A 75 -4.25 14.27 6.97
N LEU A 76 -4.28 15.24 6.05
CA LEU A 76 -5.04 15.12 4.81
C LEU A 76 -4.52 14.00 3.90
N SER A 77 -3.21 13.83 3.81
CA SER A 77 -2.61 12.75 3.02
C SER A 77 -2.87 11.38 3.62
N LEU A 78 -2.81 11.26 4.97
CA LEU A 78 -3.16 10.04 5.68
C LEU A 78 -4.60 9.61 5.39
N PHE A 79 -5.54 10.51 5.64
CA PHE A 79 -6.96 10.21 5.36
C PHE A 79 -7.21 9.97 3.88
N GLY A 80 -6.62 10.75 2.99
CA GLY A 80 -6.73 10.56 1.54
C GLY A 80 -6.29 9.17 1.11
N THR A 81 -5.18 8.67 1.65
CA THR A 81 -4.63 7.37 1.28
C THR A 81 -5.42 6.19 1.88
N VAL A 82 -5.90 6.32 3.12
CA VAL A 82 -6.56 5.22 3.85
C VAL A 82 -8.06 5.14 3.53
N LEU A 83 -8.75 6.26 3.36
CA LEU A 83 -10.20 6.32 3.15
C LEU A 83 -10.70 5.44 1.99
N PRO A 84 -10.10 5.44 0.80
CA PRO A 84 -10.59 4.61 -0.31
C PRO A 84 -10.61 3.13 0.05
N SER A 85 -9.53 2.63 0.64
CA SER A 85 -9.40 1.24 1.07
C SER A 85 -10.43 0.89 2.15
N PHE A 86 -10.63 1.80 3.12
CA PHE A 86 -11.62 1.64 4.17
C PHE A 86 -13.05 1.56 3.61
N ILE A 87 -13.39 2.47 2.69
CA ILE A 87 -14.71 2.50 2.04
C ILE A 87 -14.95 1.21 1.25
N ILE A 88 -13.97 0.75 0.48
CA ILE A 88 -14.07 -0.47 -0.32
C ILE A 88 -14.30 -1.69 0.59
N ILE A 89 -13.51 -1.81 1.66
CA ILE A 89 -13.65 -2.92 2.62
C ILE A 89 -15.02 -2.86 3.31
N LEU A 90 -15.49 -1.67 3.67
CA LEU A 90 -16.81 -1.49 4.27
C LEU A 90 -17.93 -1.95 3.33
N PHE A 91 -17.88 -1.54 2.05
CA PHE A 91 -18.84 -1.98 1.04
C PHE A 91 -18.81 -3.49 0.84
N ILE A 92 -17.64 -4.10 0.73
CA ILE A 92 -17.47 -5.54 0.60
C ILE A 92 -18.07 -6.25 1.82
N SER A 93 -17.81 -5.75 3.03
CA SER A 93 -18.32 -6.31 4.28
C SER A 93 -19.84 -6.26 4.36
N LEU A 94 -20.46 -5.13 3.97
CA LEU A 94 -21.91 -4.99 3.93
C LEU A 94 -22.55 -5.91 2.89
N PHE A 95 -21.93 -6.06 1.73
CA PHE A 95 -22.38 -6.97 0.69
C PHE A 95 -22.25 -8.43 1.12
N TYR A 96 -21.12 -8.76 1.77
CA TYR A 96 -20.86 -10.09 2.33
C TYR A 96 -21.90 -10.47 3.40
N SER A 97 -22.22 -9.55 4.30
CA SER A 97 -23.24 -9.76 5.34
C SER A 97 -24.62 -10.10 4.76
N LYS A 98 -24.95 -9.51 3.60
CA LYS A 98 -26.23 -9.72 2.91
C LYS A 98 -26.26 -11.03 2.09
N THR A 99 -25.10 -11.54 1.70
CA THR A 99 -24.92 -12.69 0.81
C THR A 99 -24.38 -13.93 1.56
N ARG A 100 -24.46 -13.94 2.88
CA ARG A 100 -23.90 -14.98 3.77
C ARG A 100 -24.39 -16.43 3.49
N ASN A 101 -25.34 -16.61 2.58
CA ASN A 101 -25.85 -17.91 2.14
C ASN A 101 -25.25 -18.41 0.82
N SER A 102 -24.22 -17.78 0.29
CA SER A 102 -23.62 -18.16 -0.98
C SER A 102 -22.44 -19.13 -0.74
N LYS A 103 -22.65 -20.41 -1.03
CA LYS A 103 -21.60 -21.46 -1.04
C LYS A 103 -20.41 -21.12 -1.92
N ILE A 104 -20.54 -20.16 -2.83
CA ILE A 104 -19.51 -19.68 -3.74
C ILE A 104 -18.45 -18.85 -3.00
N LEU A 105 -18.86 -18.01 -2.05
CA LEU A 105 -17.95 -17.20 -1.25
C LEU A 105 -17.15 -18.03 -0.24
N ASP A 106 -17.81 -19.01 0.39
CA ASP A 106 -17.12 -19.94 1.30
C ASP A 106 -16.07 -20.77 0.55
N GLY A 107 -16.39 -21.21 -0.68
CA GLY A 107 -15.45 -21.90 -1.55
C GLY A 107 -14.25 -21.02 -1.96
N PHE A 108 -14.50 -19.74 -2.25
CA PHE A 108 -13.46 -18.78 -2.62
C PHE A 108 -12.47 -18.57 -1.46
N PHE A 109 -12.98 -18.29 -0.27
CA PHE A 109 -12.12 -18.13 0.92
C PHE A 109 -11.41 -19.42 1.33
N PHE A 110 -12.05 -20.56 1.18
CA PHE A 110 -11.45 -21.86 1.49
C PHE A 110 -10.22 -22.16 0.59
N VAL A 111 -10.23 -21.70 -0.65
CA VAL A 111 -9.11 -21.86 -1.58
C VAL A 111 -8.01 -20.82 -1.32
N PHE A 112 -8.36 -19.56 -1.05
CA PHE A 112 -7.38 -18.47 -0.92
C PHE A 112 -6.68 -18.42 0.44
N ILE A 113 -7.35 -18.81 1.53
CA ILE A 113 -6.75 -18.79 2.88
C ILE A 113 -5.49 -19.68 2.96
N PRO A 114 -5.45 -20.92 2.46
CA PRO A 114 -4.26 -21.76 2.54
C PRO A 114 -3.16 -21.37 1.53
N VAL A 115 -3.46 -20.61 0.49
CA VAL A 115 -2.48 -20.23 -0.55
C VAL A 115 -1.38 -19.32 0.02
N VAL A 116 -1.75 -18.37 0.88
CA VAL A 116 -0.76 -17.43 1.47
C VAL A 116 0.26 -18.15 2.36
N PRO A 117 -0.12 -18.96 3.34
CA PRO A 117 0.86 -19.71 4.13
C PRO A 117 1.63 -20.74 3.30
N ALA A 118 1.03 -21.33 2.26
CA ALA A 118 1.74 -22.24 1.36
C ALA A 118 2.84 -21.53 0.56
N LEU A 119 2.55 -20.31 0.06
CA LEU A 119 3.55 -19.47 -0.62
C LEU A 119 4.68 -19.05 0.33
N LEU A 120 4.37 -18.68 1.56
CA LEU A 120 5.36 -18.30 2.56
C LEU A 120 6.24 -19.49 2.93
N ALA A 121 5.67 -20.68 3.12
CA ALA A 121 6.41 -21.92 3.37
C ALA A 121 7.33 -22.29 2.19
N PHE A 122 6.83 -22.19 0.97
CA PHE A 122 7.62 -22.42 -0.25
C PHE A 122 8.79 -21.44 -0.35
N LEU A 123 8.57 -20.17 -0.10
CA LEU A 123 9.59 -19.12 -0.14
C LEU A 123 10.66 -19.35 0.94
N PHE A 124 10.24 -19.74 2.13
CA PHE A 124 11.15 -20.11 3.24
C PHE A 124 12.03 -21.31 2.87
N ILE A 125 11.46 -22.39 2.34
CA ILE A 125 12.19 -23.57 1.91
C ILE A 125 13.15 -23.23 0.77
N TYR A 126 12.70 -22.42 -0.21
CA TYR A 126 13.51 -21.96 -1.34
C TYR A 126 14.74 -21.16 -0.88
N ILE A 127 14.54 -20.19 0.02
CA ILE A 127 15.64 -19.40 0.59
C ILE A 127 16.60 -20.27 1.36
N PHE A 128 16.09 -21.19 2.20
CA PHE A 128 16.91 -22.08 3.02
C PHE A 128 17.77 -23.03 2.16
N GLN A 129 17.20 -23.60 1.10
CA GLN A 129 17.94 -24.45 0.17
C GLN A 129 19.02 -23.69 -0.61
N ASN A 130 18.70 -22.45 -1.01
CA ASN A 130 19.63 -21.63 -1.80
C ASN A 130 20.75 -21.05 -0.92
N SER A 131 20.47 -20.75 0.34
CA SER A 131 21.45 -20.32 1.32
C SER A 131 22.48 -21.44 1.61
N ASN A 132 22.02 -22.67 1.76
CA ASN A 132 22.90 -23.82 1.99
C ASN A 132 23.84 -24.10 0.80
N LYS A 133 23.39 -23.89 -0.42
CA LYS A 133 24.26 -24.05 -1.61
C LYS A 133 25.41 -23.04 -1.69
N LYS A 134 25.22 -21.83 -1.16
CA LYS A 134 26.27 -20.79 -1.15
C LYS A 134 27.30 -20.97 -0.03
N VAL A 135 26.97 -21.70 1.03
CA VAL A 135 27.87 -21.94 2.15
C VAL A 135 28.85 -23.09 1.87
N PHE A 136 28.49 -24.03 0.99
CA PHE A 136 29.29 -25.22 0.64
C PHE A 136 29.98 -25.15 -0.74
N SER A 137 29.95 -23.99 -1.43
CA SER A 137 30.69 -23.70 -2.65
C SER A 137 31.77 -22.65 -2.39
#